data_e29c9ade4617b43252a079271ab643e2
#
_entry.id   e29c9ade4617b43252a079271ab643e2
#
_cell.length_a   1.000
_cell.length_b   1.000
_cell.length_c   1.000
_cell.angle_alpha   90.00
_cell.angle_beta   90.00
_cell.angle_gamma   90.00
#
_symmetry.space_group_name_H-M   'P 1'
#
loop_
_entity.id
_entity.type
_entity.pdbx_description
1 polymer ?
#
loop_
_entity_poly.entity_id
_entity_poly.type
_entity_poly.pdbx_seq_one_letter_code
_entity_poly.pdbx_strand_id
1 'polypeptide(L)'
;GKGTVQSWNDAIGRHLAGNSRLCLAVGTALAAPLLKLLSMESGGFHIHGDSSDGKTTAAKIALSVWAHPDDGKVSWDGTGGAFGGLAISRNDNFMMLDEIGQASKSAVGKMAYNVLNGIERARLDKDAKNRPLIKWRILVFSTGEKTLPNYIGNSGKYKGQAGQETRLPSIPANAGKGLGVFDTVHSFNNGKAFADHLNYASIEHY
;
A
#
# COMPACT_ATOMS: atom_id res chain seq x y z
N GLY A 1 11.68 -15.52 5.57
CA GLY A 1 12.39 -14.53 4.77
C GLY A 1 13.56 -15.17 4.01
N LYS A 2 14.01 -14.52 2.98
CA LYS A 2 15.15 -14.89 2.15
C LYS A 2 16.18 -13.77 2.15
N GLY A 3 17.47 -14.08 2.27
CA GLY A 3 18.53 -13.08 2.40
C GLY A 3 18.74 -12.57 3.83
N THR A 4 19.44 -11.46 3.95
CA THR A 4 19.76 -10.77 5.19
C THR A 4 19.46 -9.29 5.07
N VAL A 5 19.39 -8.55 6.19
CA VAL A 5 19.24 -7.08 6.17
C VAL A 5 20.36 -6.43 5.35
N GLN A 6 21.61 -6.94 5.45
CA GLN A 6 22.72 -6.42 4.66
C GLN A 6 22.53 -6.66 3.17
N SER A 7 22.14 -7.89 2.75
CA SER A 7 21.92 -8.18 1.33
C SER A 7 20.73 -7.41 0.75
N TRP A 8 19.68 -7.15 1.54
CA TRP A 8 18.57 -6.28 1.16
C TRP A 8 19.04 -4.84 0.98
N ASN A 9 19.83 -4.32 1.92
CA ASN A 9 20.39 -2.97 1.81
C ASN A 9 21.29 -2.81 0.58
N ASP A 10 22.13 -3.81 0.28
CA ASP A 10 23.02 -3.77 -0.87
C ASP A 10 22.29 -3.87 -2.20
N ALA A 11 21.21 -4.65 -2.26
CA ALA A 11 20.44 -4.86 -3.49
C ALA A 11 19.31 -3.83 -3.72
N ILE A 12 18.70 -3.31 -2.65
CA ILE A 12 17.53 -2.42 -2.71
C ILE A 12 17.79 -1.12 -1.95
N GLY A 13 18.16 -1.20 -0.67
CA GLY A 13 18.23 -0.05 0.24
C GLY A 13 19.07 1.11 -0.27
N ARG A 14 20.26 0.83 -0.80
CA ARG A 14 21.16 1.86 -1.37
C ARG A 14 20.54 2.63 -2.54
N HIS A 15 19.59 2.03 -3.26
CA HIS A 15 18.92 2.62 -4.41
C HIS A 15 17.73 3.52 -4.04
N LEU A 16 17.36 3.57 -2.76
CA LEU A 16 16.36 4.51 -2.25
C LEU A 16 16.90 5.95 -2.26
N ALA A 17 18.20 6.11 -2.04
CA ALA A 17 18.84 7.43 -2.04
C ALA A 17 18.59 8.16 -3.38
N GLY A 18 18.05 9.37 -3.32
CA GLY A 18 17.70 10.16 -4.50
C GLY A 18 16.40 9.75 -5.19
N ASN A 19 15.64 8.75 -4.70
CA ASN A 19 14.36 8.29 -5.26
C ASN A 19 13.20 8.51 -4.29
N SER A 20 12.54 9.63 -4.39
CA SER A 20 11.53 10.10 -3.42
C SER A 20 10.33 9.14 -3.26
N ARG A 21 9.82 8.57 -4.36
CA ARG A 21 8.68 7.63 -4.32
C ARG A 21 9.08 6.29 -3.74
N LEU A 22 10.30 5.82 -3.98
CA LEU A 22 10.83 4.60 -3.36
C LEU A 22 11.04 4.80 -1.86
N CYS A 23 11.60 5.94 -1.45
CA CYS A 23 11.72 6.32 -0.03
C CYS A 23 10.35 6.36 0.65
N LEU A 24 9.34 6.96 0.00
CA LEU A 24 7.98 7.00 0.54
C LEU A 24 7.41 5.60 0.74
N ALA A 25 7.54 4.72 -0.26
CA ALA A 25 6.99 3.37 -0.22
C ALA A 25 7.64 2.53 0.91
N VAL A 26 8.96 2.47 0.94
CA VAL A 26 9.71 1.72 1.96
C VAL A 26 9.56 2.36 3.34
N GLY A 27 9.59 3.69 3.43
CA GLY A 27 9.34 4.42 4.67
C GLY A 27 7.97 4.13 5.26
N THR A 28 6.93 4.01 4.42
CA THR A 28 5.58 3.60 4.85
C THR A 28 5.60 2.19 5.43
N ALA A 29 6.30 1.25 4.79
CA ALA A 29 6.41 -0.12 5.29
C ALA A 29 7.14 -0.19 6.64
N LEU A 30 8.24 0.53 6.80
CA LEU A 30 9.03 0.57 8.04
C LEU A 30 8.34 1.31 9.18
N ALA A 31 7.51 2.33 8.86
CA ALA A 31 6.78 3.09 9.87
C ALA A 31 5.56 2.33 10.43
N ALA A 32 5.03 1.34 9.72
CA ALA A 32 3.80 0.65 10.11
C ALA A 32 3.80 0.10 11.56
N PRO A 33 4.82 -0.61 12.06
CA PRO A 33 4.83 -1.10 13.43
C PRO A 33 4.95 0.00 14.49
N LEU A 34 5.31 1.23 14.09
CA LEU A 34 5.42 2.36 15.02
C LEU A 34 4.07 2.97 15.39
N LEU A 35 3.00 2.72 14.61
CA LEU A 35 1.67 3.28 14.84
C LEU A 35 1.18 3.06 16.27
N LYS A 36 1.36 1.86 16.80
CA LYS A 36 0.96 1.53 18.18
C LYS A 36 1.75 2.32 19.20
N LEU A 37 3.06 2.39 19.04
CA LEU A 37 3.96 3.10 19.95
C LEU A 37 3.67 4.59 19.99
N LEU A 38 3.29 5.15 18.84
CA LEU A 38 2.99 6.58 18.69
C LEU A 38 1.51 6.90 18.90
N SER A 39 0.67 5.92 19.24
CA SER A 39 -0.79 6.09 19.38
C SER A 39 -1.45 6.71 18.14
N MET A 40 -0.93 6.39 16.95
CA MET A 40 -1.45 6.87 15.67
C MET A 40 -2.51 5.91 15.11
N GLU A 41 -3.39 6.46 14.28
CA GLU A 41 -4.43 5.71 13.57
C GLU A 41 -3.90 5.12 12.25
N SER A 42 -4.72 4.24 11.63
CA SER A 42 -4.47 3.70 10.29
C SER A 42 -4.42 4.83 9.24
N GLY A 43 -3.58 4.64 8.24
CA GLY A 43 -3.40 5.58 7.14
C GLY A 43 -2.58 4.98 6.03
N GLY A 44 -1.96 5.83 5.20
CA GLY A 44 -1.05 5.38 4.15
C GLY A 44 -0.99 6.31 2.97
N PHE A 45 -0.59 5.78 1.82
CA PHE A 45 -0.47 6.53 0.58
C PHE A 45 -1.02 5.73 -0.60
N HIS A 46 -1.68 6.43 -1.51
CA HIS A 46 -2.08 5.90 -2.80
C HIS A 46 -1.23 6.52 -3.90
N ILE A 47 -0.44 5.71 -4.60
CA ILE A 47 0.37 6.19 -5.71
C ILE A 47 -0.36 5.95 -7.03
N HIS A 48 -0.50 7.00 -7.85
CA HIS A 48 -1.26 6.94 -9.09
C HIS A 48 -0.46 7.49 -10.27
N GLY A 49 -0.72 6.96 -11.47
CA GLY A 49 -0.07 7.39 -12.71
C GLY A 49 -0.30 6.37 -13.83
N ASP A 50 0.32 6.60 -14.97
CA ASP A 50 0.14 5.78 -16.15
C ASP A 50 0.66 4.35 -15.94
N SER A 51 0.17 3.44 -16.78
CA SER A 51 0.70 2.08 -16.84
C SER A 51 2.20 2.15 -17.15
N SER A 52 2.98 1.29 -16.53
CA SER A 52 4.44 1.23 -16.65
C SER A 52 5.25 2.34 -15.93
N ASP A 53 4.62 3.20 -15.14
CA ASP A 53 5.32 4.19 -14.30
C ASP A 53 6.15 3.59 -13.14
N GLY A 54 6.16 2.26 -12.97
CA GLY A 54 6.91 1.59 -11.90
C GLY A 54 6.21 1.56 -10.54
N LYS A 55 4.91 1.86 -10.47
CA LYS A 55 4.10 1.85 -9.23
C LYS A 55 4.18 0.52 -8.48
N THR A 56 3.97 -0.57 -9.22
CA THR A 56 4.03 -1.94 -8.65
C THR A 56 5.45 -2.28 -8.18
N THR A 57 6.49 -1.81 -8.87
CA THR A 57 7.89 -1.98 -8.41
C THR A 57 8.10 -1.29 -7.06
N ALA A 58 7.69 -0.03 -6.91
CA ALA A 58 7.79 0.69 -5.63
C ALA A 58 7.03 -0.03 -4.51
N ALA A 59 5.83 -0.55 -4.80
CA ALA A 59 5.03 -1.30 -3.83
C ALA A 59 5.67 -2.65 -3.45
N LYS A 60 6.25 -3.37 -4.41
CA LYS A 60 6.95 -4.65 -4.18
C LYS A 60 8.18 -4.50 -3.30
N ILE A 61 9.02 -3.50 -3.54
CA ILE A 61 10.19 -3.26 -2.67
C ILE A 61 9.78 -2.83 -1.25
N ALA A 62 8.66 -2.11 -1.09
CA ALA A 62 8.12 -1.81 0.23
C ALA A 62 7.64 -3.09 0.94
N LEU A 63 6.93 -3.97 0.21
CA LEU A 63 6.43 -5.22 0.76
C LEU A 63 7.56 -6.20 1.12
N SER A 64 8.68 -6.19 0.36
CA SER A 64 9.83 -7.06 0.63
C SER A 64 10.49 -6.82 2.00
N VAL A 65 10.19 -5.70 2.66
CA VAL A 65 10.60 -5.46 4.06
C VAL A 65 9.98 -6.47 5.03
N TRP A 66 8.79 -7.02 4.70
CA TRP A 66 7.99 -7.84 5.61
C TRP A 66 7.63 -9.23 5.08
N ALA A 67 7.57 -9.41 3.77
CA ALA A 67 7.09 -10.65 3.15
C ALA A 67 7.57 -10.78 1.71
N HIS A 68 7.44 -11.99 1.17
CA HIS A 68 7.61 -12.19 -0.27
C HIS A 68 6.63 -11.30 -1.06
N PRO A 69 7.09 -10.51 -2.03
CA PRO A 69 6.26 -9.50 -2.70
C PRO A 69 5.03 -10.03 -3.41
N ASP A 70 5.10 -11.24 -3.96
CA ASP A 70 3.98 -11.83 -4.68
C ASP A 70 2.96 -12.50 -3.74
N ASP A 71 3.41 -13.02 -2.58
CA ASP A 71 2.53 -13.68 -1.60
C ASP A 71 1.82 -12.68 -0.67
N GLY A 72 2.49 -11.56 -0.38
CA GLY A 72 1.98 -10.54 0.54
C GLY A 72 1.04 -9.51 -0.09
N LYS A 73 0.94 -9.50 -1.42
CA LYS A 73 0.11 -8.56 -2.18
C LYS A 73 -1.39 -8.83 -1.96
N VAL A 74 -2.16 -7.77 -1.78
CA VAL A 74 -3.62 -7.82 -1.65
C VAL A 74 -4.26 -7.06 -2.81
N SER A 75 -5.23 -7.68 -3.47
CA SER A 75 -6.04 -7.00 -4.49
C SER A 75 -7.13 -6.14 -3.85
N TRP A 76 -7.49 -5.03 -4.50
CA TRP A 76 -8.66 -4.23 -4.14
C TRP A 76 -9.99 -4.96 -4.38
N ASP A 77 -10.00 -6.05 -5.13
CA ASP A 77 -11.19 -6.84 -5.42
C ASP A 77 -11.42 -7.88 -4.32
N GLY A 78 -12.21 -7.52 -3.33
CA GLY A 78 -12.54 -8.38 -2.21
C GLY A 78 -13.81 -7.94 -1.48
N THR A 79 -14.41 -8.85 -0.71
CA THR A 79 -15.55 -8.51 0.13
C THR A 79 -15.11 -7.75 1.39
N GLY A 80 -15.96 -6.88 1.91
CA GLY A 80 -15.65 -6.10 3.12
C GLY A 80 -15.29 -6.96 4.34
N GLY A 81 -15.80 -8.21 4.41
CA GLY A 81 -15.44 -9.15 5.47
C GLY A 81 -14.04 -9.76 5.30
N ALA A 82 -13.65 -10.06 4.05
CA ALA A 82 -12.31 -10.56 3.75
C ALA A 82 -11.24 -9.52 4.10
N PHE A 83 -11.51 -8.23 3.81
CA PHE A 83 -10.60 -7.15 4.18
C PHE A 83 -10.47 -6.91 5.67
N GLY A 84 -11.55 -7.06 6.44
CA GLY A 84 -11.48 -7.03 7.90
C GLY A 84 -10.54 -8.10 8.44
N GLY A 85 -10.66 -9.34 7.94
CA GLY A 85 -9.76 -10.44 8.28
C GLY A 85 -8.30 -10.17 7.93
N LEU A 86 -8.05 -9.62 6.73
CA LEU A 86 -6.70 -9.24 6.29
C LEU A 86 -6.12 -8.10 7.13
N ALA A 87 -6.92 -7.08 7.47
CA ALA A 87 -6.48 -5.98 8.31
C ALA A 87 -6.13 -6.45 9.74
N ILE A 88 -6.90 -7.38 10.28
CA ILE A 88 -6.63 -8.01 11.58
C ILE A 88 -5.31 -8.80 11.53
N SER A 89 -5.12 -9.63 10.50
CA SER A 89 -3.89 -10.44 10.36
C SER A 89 -2.63 -9.59 10.16
N ARG A 90 -2.79 -8.33 9.76
CA ARG A 90 -1.72 -7.35 9.57
C ARG A 90 -1.78 -6.20 10.58
N ASN A 91 -2.43 -6.41 11.72
CA ASN A 91 -2.49 -5.38 12.74
C ASN A 91 -1.08 -4.93 13.18
N ASP A 92 -0.91 -3.62 13.32
CA ASP A 92 0.36 -2.96 13.60
C ASP A 92 1.45 -3.27 12.54
N ASN A 93 1.04 -3.47 11.27
CA ASN A 93 1.96 -3.75 10.17
C ASN A 93 1.50 -3.10 8.84
N PHE A 94 2.24 -3.37 7.79
CA PHE A 94 2.08 -2.83 6.44
C PHE A 94 1.10 -3.67 5.59
N MET A 95 0.33 -3.00 4.74
CA MET A 95 -0.56 -3.64 3.75
C MET A 95 -0.36 -3.01 2.38
N MET A 96 0.08 -3.81 1.41
CA MET A 96 0.10 -3.45 0.00
C MET A 96 -1.24 -3.75 -0.65
N LEU A 97 -1.87 -2.74 -1.25
CA LEU A 97 -3.09 -2.87 -2.05
C LEU A 97 -2.78 -2.56 -3.52
N ASP A 98 -2.76 -3.58 -4.34
CA ASP A 98 -2.35 -3.44 -5.74
C ASP A 98 -3.54 -3.22 -6.67
N GLU A 99 -3.37 -2.32 -7.62
CA GLU A 99 -4.23 -2.00 -8.76
C GLU A 99 -5.72 -1.78 -8.43
N ILE A 100 -6.01 -0.55 -8.03
CA ILE A 100 -7.39 -0.12 -7.70
C ILE A 100 -8.37 -0.34 -8.85
N GLY A 101 -7.89 -0.32 -10.12
CA GLY A 101 -8.69 -0.49 -11.33
C GLY A 101 -9.40 -1.84 -11.45
N GLN A 102 -8.95 -2.86 -10.72
CA GLN A 102 -9.54 -4.20 -10.74
C GLN A 102 -10.83 -4.32 -9.93
N ALA A 103 -11.08 -3.42 -9.00
CA ALA A 103 -12.25 -3.47 -8.12
C ALA A 103 -13.39 -2.55 -8.57
N SER A 104 -14.61 -2.81 -8.15
CA SER A 104 -15.70 -1.88 -8.39
C SER A 104 -15.54 -0.60 -7.55
N LYS A 105 -15.96 0.56 -8.09
CA LYS A 105 -15.89 1.86 -7.40
C LYS A 105 -16.56 1.84 -6.01
N SER A 106 -17.69 1.14 -5.90
CA SER A 106 -18.42 0.97 -4.64
C SER A 106 -17.66 0.11 -3.63
N ALA A 107 -16.98 -0.94 -4.08
CA ALA A 107 -16.15 -1.79 -3.24
C ALA A 107 -14.94 -1.01 -2.69
N VAL A 108 -14.26 -0.25 -3.54
CA VAL A 108 -13.11 0.59 -3.16
C VAL A 108 -13.49 1.61 -2.09
N GLY A 109 -14.58 2.36 -2.30
CA GLY A 109 -15.03 3.36 -1.31
C GLY A 109 -15.35 2.74 0.06
N LYS A 110 -16.05 1.59 0.06
CA LYS A 110 -16.33 0.83 1.28
C LYS A 110 -15.08 0.35 2.00
N MET A 111 -14.17 -0.17 1.22
CA MET A 111 -12.95 -0.79 1.72
C MET A 111 -12.01 0.27 2.29
N ALA A 112 -11.72 1.34 1.55
CA ALA A 112 -10.92 2.45 2.04
C ALA A 112 -11.48 2.97 3.38
N TYR A 113 -12.80 3.15 3.47
CA TYR A 113 -13.44 3.56 4.70
C TYR A 113 -13.21 2.56 5.84
N ASN A 114 -13.48 1.28 5.64
CA ASN A 114 -13.39 0.27 6.69
C ASN A 114 -11.93 0.05 7.16
N VAL A 115 -11.01 -0.07 6.19
CA VAL A 115 -9.59 -0.32 6.47
C VAL A 115 -8.95 0.84 7.23
N LEU A 116 -9.23 2.07 6.80
CA LEU A 116 -8.65 3.27 7.41
C LEU A 116 -9.30 3.65 8.74
N ASN A 117 -10.55 3.24 9.00
CA ASN A 117 -11.18 3.47 10.30
C ASN A 117 -10.63 2.56 11.42
N GLY A 118 -9.95 1.48 11.07
CA GLY A 118 -9.30 0.62 12.05
C GLY A 118 -10.24 -0.13 13.01
N ILE A 119 -11.54 -0.26 12.66
CA ILE A 119 -12.55 -0.90 13.49
C ILE A 119 -13.47 -1.77 12.62
N GLU A 120 -13.68 -3.02 13.02
CA GLU A 120 -14.67 -3.87 12.41
C GLU A 120 -16.08 -3.35 12.71
N ARG A 121 -17.01 -3.53 11.75
CA ARG A 121 -18.42 -3.23 11.99
C ARG A 121 -18.97 -4.13 13.08
N ALA A 122 -19.70 -3.56 14.02
CA ALA A 122 -20.41 -4.30 15.03
C ALA A 122 -21.30 -5.38 14.38
N ARG A 123 -21.19 -6.61 14.85
CA ARG A 123 -22.00 -7.75 14.42
C ARG A 123 -22.56 -8.43 15.67
N LEU A 124 -23.76 -8.98 15.54
CA LEU A 124 -24.31 -9.88 16.54
C LEU A 124 -23.73 -11.28 16.33
N ASP A 125 -23.54 -12.00 17.41
CA ASP A 125 -23.26 -13.44 17.37
C ASP A 125 -24.53 -14.26 17.10
N LYS A 126 -24.43 -15.58 17.14
CA LYS A 126 -25.56 -16.49 16.92
C LYS A 126 -26.65 -16.34 17.99
N ASP A 127 -26.29 -15.83 19.17
CA ASP A 127 -27.18 -15.64 20.32
C ASP A 127 -27.69 -14.19 20.42
N ALA A 128 -27.56 -13.39 19.33
CA ALA A 128 -27.93 -11.99 19.26
C ALA A 128 -27.19 -11.08 20.27
N LYS A 129 -26.02 -11.50 20.75
CA LYS A 129 -25.14 -10.67 21.59
C LYS A 129 -24.13 -9.92 20.75
N ASN A 130 -23.75 -8.73 21.19
CA ASN A 130 -22.70 -7.96 20.54
C ASN A 130 -21.35 -8.69 20.62
N ARG A 131 -20.75 -8.96 19.47
CA ARG A 131 -19.36 -9.41 19.42
C ARG A 131 -18.42 -8.29 19.86
N PRO A 132 -17.29 -8.61 20.52
CA PRO A 132 -16.26 -7.61 20.81
C PRO A 132 -15.84 -6.90 19.53
N LEU A 133 -15.73 -5.56 19.59
CA LEU A 133 -15.23 -4.78 18.48
C LEU A 133 -13.75 -5.10 18.25
N ILE A 134 -13.44 -5.60 17.08
CA ILE A 134 -12.06 -5.85 16.68
C ILE A 134 -11.50 -4.56 16.09
N LYS A 135 -10.34 -4.16 16.57
CA LYS A 135 -9.61 -2.97 16.11
C LYS A 135 -8.28 -3.37 15.51
N TRP A 136 -7.83 -2.59 14.54
CA TRP A 136 -6.50 -2.73 13.94
C TRP A 136 -5.89 -1.36 13.65
N ARG A 137 -4.58 -1.36 13.45
CA ARG A 137 -3.80 -0.24 12.93
C ARG A 137 -2.92 -0.76 11.81
N ILE A 138 -2.99 -0.14 10.66
CA ILE A 138 -2.20 -0.54 9.50
C ILE A 138 -1.76 0.70 8.72
N LEU A 139 -0.58 0.64 8.11
CA LEU A 139 -0.22 1.55 7.04
C LEU A 139 -0.40 0.87 5.69
N VAL A 140 -1.10 1.56 4.81
CA VAL A 140 -1.43 1.09 3.47
C VAL A 140 -0.54 1.77 2.45
N PHE A 141 0.00 1.01 1.49
CA PHE A 141 0.54 1.55 0.26
C PHE A 141 -0.24 0.97 -0.91
N SER A 142 -0.90 1.83 -1.66
CA SER A 142 -1.84 1.44 -2.71
C SER A 142 -1.39 1.95 -4.07
N THR A 143 -1.73 1.22 -5.13
CA THR A 143 -1.42 1.59 -6.52
C THR A 143 -2.67 1.70 -7.37
N GLY A 144 -2.60 2.53 -8.43
CA GLY A 144 -3.65 2.66 -9.43
C GLY A 144 -3.32 3.67 -10.53
N GLU A 145 -4.19 3.79 -11.53
CA GLU A 145 -4.02 4.76 -12.61
C GLU A 145 -4.60 6.14 -12.28
N LYS A 146 -5.59 6.20 -11.39
CA LYS A 146 -6.32 7.43 -11.03
C LYS A 146 -6.17 7.72 -9.54
N THR A 147 -6.35 8.98 -9.15
CA THR A 147 -6.47 9.34 -7.73
C THR A 147 -7.65 8.60 -7.11
N LEU A 148 -7.59 8.33 -5.81
CA LEU A 148 -8.69 7.67 -5.09
C LEU A 148 -10.02 8.40 -5.24
N PRO A 149 -10.11 9.74 -5.09
CA PRO A 149 -11.34 10.49 -5.33
C PRO A 149 -11.87 10.36 -6.75
N ASN A 150 -10.99 10.46 -7.76
CA ASN A 150 -11.37 10.34 -9.16
C ASN A 150 -11.84 8.93 -9.52
N TYR A 151 -11.28 7.91 -8.86
CA TYR A 151 -11.70 6.53 -9.07
C TYR A 151 -13.07 6.27 -8.47
N ILE A 152 -13.29 6.64 -7.22
CA ILE A 152 -14.57 6.46 -6.52
C ILE A 152 -15.65 7.32 -7.19
N GLY A 153 -15.32 8.56 -7.60
CA GLY A 153 -16.22 9.50 -8.28
C GLY A 153 -17.45 9.83 -7.44
N ASN A 154 -18.52 10.26 -8.12
CA ASN A 154 -19.80 10.57 -7.50
C ASN A 154 -20.70 9.32 -7.29
N SER A 155 -20.13 8.11 -7.27
CA SER A 155 -20.89 6.87 -7.17
C SER A 155 -21.46 6.66 -5.76
N GLY A 156 -22.71 7.10 -5.55
CA GLY A 156 -23.55 6.71 -4.43
C GLY A 156 -23.20 7.34 -3.07
N LYS A 157 -23.47 6.58 -2.00
CA LYS A 157 -23.33 6.98 -0.58
C LYS A 157 -21.90 7.34 -0.12
N TYR A 158 -20.89 7.13 -0.96
CA TYR A 158 -19.47 7.37 -0.66
C TYR A 158 -18.93 8.62 -1.36
N LYS A 159 -19.79 9.65 -1.54
CA LYS A 159 -19.33 10.99 -1.93
C LYS A 159 -18.18 11.39 -1.00
N GLY A 160 -17.00 11.59 -1.58
CA GLY A 160 -15.72 11.93 -0.96
C GLY A 160 -15.83 12.35 0.51
N GLN A 161 -15.65 11.40 1.41
CA GLN A 161 -15.50 11.77 2.82
C GLN A 161 -14.10 12.34 2.96
N ALA A 162 -14.01 13.63 3.17
CA ALA A 162 -12.74 14.37 3.32
C ALA A 162 -11.74 13.67 4.25
N GLY A 163 -12.23 12.93 5.25
CA GLY A 163 -11.39 12.14 6.14
C GLY A 163 -10.67 10.95 5.46
N GLN A 164 -11.14 10.44 4.31
CA GLN A 164 -10.46 9.37 3.58
C GLN A 164 -9.27 9.93 2.78
N GLU A 165 -9.44 11.09 2.16
CA GLU A 165 -8.38 11.77 1.43
C GLU A 165 -7.24 12.19 2.35
N THR A 166 -7.56 12.56 3.58
CA THR A 166 -6.56 12.92 4.60
C THR A 166 -5.76 11.70 5.06
N ARG A 167 -6.40 10.52 5.18
CA ARG A 167 -5.74 9.30 5.68
C ARG A 167 -5.05 8.49 4.57
N LEU A 168 -5.44 8.65 3.31
CA LEU A 168 -4.86 7.99 2.15
C LEU A 168 -4.68 8.99 0.99
N PRO A 169 -3.80 9.98 1.15
CA PRO A 169 -3.52 10.96 0.11
C PRO A 169 -3.00 10.30 -1.16
N SER A 170 -3.43 10.84 -2.31
CA SER A 170 -3.01 10.38 -3.63
C SER A 170 -1.77 11.13 -4.07
N ILE A 171 -0.69 10.40 -4.36
CA ILE A 171 0.60 10.91 -4.76
C ILE A 171 0.86 10.55 -6.23
N PRO A 172 1.25 11.50 -7.10
CA PRO A 172 1.64 11.16 -8.46
C PRO A 172 2.85 10.22 -8.48
N ALA A 173 2.75 9.13 -9.26
CA ALA A 173 3.86 8.19 -9.45
C ALA A 173 5.03 8.86 -10.17
N ASN A 174 4.73 9.61 -11.22
CA ASN A 174 5.75 10.32 -11.99
C ASN A 174 6.47 11.36 -11.14
N ALA A 175 7.77 11.18 -10.94
CA ALA A 175 8.64 12.09 -10.20
C ALA A 175 9.03 13.35 -10.98
N GLY A 176 8.53 13.51 -12.21
CA GLY A 176 8.81 14.67 -13.05
C GLY A 176 10.16 14.63 -13.80
N LYS A 177 10.80 13.45 -13.83
CA LYS A 177 12.10 13.22 -14.50
C LYS A 177 12.00 12.40 -15.78
N GLY A 178 10.79 12.05 -16.22
CA GLY A 178 10.59 11.18 -17.38
C GLY A 178 10.94 9.71 -17.13
N LEU A 179 11.06 9.30 -15.86
CA LEU A 179 11.47 7.97 -15.42
C LEU A 179 10.41 7.29 -14.56
N GLY A 180 9.16 7.73 -14.65
CA GLY A 180 8.06 7.23 -13.80
C GLY A 180 8.30 7.53 -12.31
N VAL A 181 8.26 6.51 -11.47
CA VAL A 181 8.50 6.63 -10.02
C VAL A 181 9.94 6.98 -9.66
N PHE A 182 10.86 6.91 -10.60
CA PHE A 182 12.27 7.14 -10.34
C PHE A 182 12.66 8.59 -10.55
N ASP A 183 13.36 9.16 -9.59
CA ASP A 183 14.05 10.45 -9.76
C ASP A 183 15.42 10.24 -10.41
N THR A 184 16.06 9.09 -10.15
CA THR A 184 17.32 8.65 -10.75
C THR A 184 17.32 7.12 -10.92
N VAL A 185 18.00 6.64 -11.94
CA VAL A 185 18.23 5.22 -12.20
C VAL A 185 19.63 4.75 -11.79
N HIS A 186 20.36 5.58 -11.08
CA HIS A 186 21.75 5.31 -10.65
C HIS A 186 22.65 4.90 -11.83
N SER A 187 23.29 3.73 -11.74
CA SER A 187 24.18 3.19 -12.77
C SER A 187 23.46 2.34 -13.83
N PHE A 188 22.13 2.25 -13.79
CA PHE A 188 21.37 1.47 -14.78
C PHE A 188 21.12 2.27 -16.07
N ASN A 189 21.04 1.58 -17.20
CA ASN A 189 20.91 2.20 -18.51
C ASN A 189 19.59 2.96 -18.70
N ASN A 190 18.51 2.56 -18.04
CA ASN A 190 17.18 3.17 -18.13
C ASN A 190 16.26 2.71 -16.99
N GLY A 191 15.08 3.32 -16.89
CA GLY A 191 14.09 3.00 -15.87
C GLY A 191 13.62 1.55 -15.89
N LYS A 192 13.50 0.92 -17.09
CA LYS A 192 13.12 -0.48 -17.20
C LYS A 192 14.17 -1.40 -16.59
N ALA A 193 15.43 -1.24 -16.95
CA ALA A 193 16.52 -2.06 -16.38
C ALA A 193 16.62 -1.91 -14.88
N PHE A 194 16.40 -0.71 -14.36
CA PHE A 194 16.37 -0.45 -12.93
C PHE A 194 15.17 -1.10 -12.24
N ALA A 195 13.96 -1.00 -12.83
CA ALA A 195 12.77 -1.67 -12.32
C ALA A 195 12.92 -3.20 -12.31
N ASP A 196 13.47 -3.79 -13.37
CA ASP A 196 13.71 -5.23 -13.47
C ASP A 196 14.69 -5.69 -12.37
N HIS A 197 15.76 -4.92 -12.11
CA HIS A 197 16.69 -5.19 -11.01
C HIS A 197 15.97 -5.16 -9.65
N LEU A 198 15.21 -4.11 -9.34
CA LEU A 198 14.51 -3.96 -8.07
C LEU A 198 13.45 -5.06 -7.86
N ASN A 199 12.70 -5.41 -8.91
CA ASN A 199 11.73 -6.50 -8.86
C ASN A 199 12.40 -7.83 -8.56
N TYR A 200 13.52 -8.15 -9.24
CA TYR A 200 14.30 -9.35 -8.97
C TYR A 200 14.87 -9.34 -7.54
N ALA A 201 15.49 -8.25 -7.14
CA ALA A 201 16.06 -8.10 -5.81
C ALA A 201 15.02 -8.28 -4.69
N SER A 202 13.79 -7.79 -4.89
CA SER A 202 12.71 -7.92 -3.91
C SER A 202 12.24 -9.37 -3.70
N ILE A 203 12.43 -10.25 -4.68
CA ILE A 203 12.12 -11.69 -4.60
C ILE A 203 13.29 -12.46 -3.95
N GLU A 204 14.52 -12.00 -4.17
CA GLU A 204 15.71 -12.65 -3.62
C GLU A 204 16.03 -12.24 -2.18
N HIS A 205 15.53 -11.07 -1.75
CA HIS A 205 15.80 -10.49 -0.43
C HIS A 205 14.50 -9.94 0.19
N TYR A 206 13.90 -10.68 1.16
CA TYR A 206 12.66 -10.28 1.86
C TYR A 206 12.56 -10.87 3.27
#